data_79db29f4edd79740447b37b6038662b9
#
_entry.id   79db29f4edd79740447b37b6038662b9
#
_cell.length_a   1.000
_cell.length_b   1.000
_cell.length_c   1.000
_cell.angle_alpha   90.00
_cell.angle_beta   90.00
_cell.angle_gamma   90.00
#
_symmetry.space_group_name_H-M   'P 1'
#
loop_
_entity.id
_entity.type
_entity.pdbx_description
1 polymer ?
#
loop_
_entity_poly.entity_id
_entity_poly.type
_entity_poly.pdbx_seq_one_letter_code
_entity_poly.pdbx_strand_id
1 'polypeptide(L)'
;MERRMLTKQFRVRVQDKGATYTADDYINGICSFLQIKERTFDPCVFQNPSENAYFGVVDSIHELFDYVDERRQYHPKAQCRVLAGYARPWGSHYQPGHKHYAEFDWAEDEEHRWKWNHTHENWIALPGSEDEVGSIHAIQGVDLDYVGVVIAKDLTCQGGKVTAVKENYFDTNGTPPKESFSLSELSAYVRQIYYVLLTRGMSGIRVYFEDPALKEHFMEVVGRT
;
A
#
# COMPACT_ATOMS: atom_id res chain seq x y z
N MET A 1 20.37 5.99 -30.74
CA MET A 1 19.83 6.59 -29.52
C MET A 1 20.12 5.62 -28.37
N GLU A 2 21.14 5.90 -27.56
CA GLU A 2 21.49 5.03 -26.41
C GLU A 2 20.38 5.07 -25.37
N ARG A 3 19.78 3.93 -25.06
CA ARG A 3 18.85 3.81 -23.93
C ARG A 3 19.65 3.82 -22.64
N ARG A 4 19.73 4.95 -21.95
CA ARG A 4 20.21 5.00 -20.58
C ARG A 4 19.14 4.40 -19.66
N MET A 5 19.38 3.20 -19.14
CA MET A 5 18.58 2.66 -18.05
C MET A 5 19.00 3.34 -16.75
N LEU A 6 18.03 3.90 -16.03
CA LEU A 6 18.22 4.34 -14.66
C LEU A 6 18.48 3.07 -13.80
N THR A 7 19.65 2.95 -13.24
CA THR A 7 20.07 1.78 -12.44
C THR A 7 19.86 1.98 -10.95
N LYS A 8 19.55 3.19 -10.50
CA LYS A 8 19.25 3.52 -9.09
C LYS A 8 17.86 4.11 -8.95
N GLN A 9 17.13 3.67 -7.92
CA GLN A 9 15.94 4.35 -7.45
C GLN A 9 16.34 5.54 -6.56
N PHE A 10 15.58 6.64 -6.62
CA PHE A 10 15.88 7.88 -5.89
C PHE A 10 14.72 8.32 -4.99
N ARG A 11 13.58 7.64 -5.04
CA ARG A 11 12.38 8.03 -4.30
C ARG A 11 12.47 7.60 -2.84
N VAL A 12 12.68 6.32 -2.59
CA VAL A 12 12.77 5.74 -1.25
C VAL A 12 14.10 6.15 -0.59
N ARG A 13 14.02 6.66 0.64
CA ARG A 13 15.18 7.13 1.43
C ARG A 13 15.21 6.39 2.75
N VAL A 14 15.83 5.23 2.77
CA VAL A 14 16.08 4.52 4.03
C VAL A 14 17.19 5.25 4.77
N GLN A 15 16.88 5.82 5.93
CA GLN A 15 17.78 6.63 6.75
C GLN A 15 17.88 6.10 8.18
N ASP A 16 17.70 4.79 8.37
CA ASP A 16 17.77 4.17 9.69
C ASP A 16 19.17 4.29 10.26
N LYS A 17 19.26 4.86 11.44
CA LYS A 17 20.55 5.20 12.07
C LYS A 17 21.38 3.93 12.33
N GLY A 18 22.57 3.87 11.77
CA GLY A 18 23.49 2.74 11.92
C GLY A 18 23.16 1.52 11.06
N ALA A 19 22.18 1.63 10.17
CA ALA A 19 21.82 0.55 9.26
C ALA A 19 22.90 0.29 8.18
N THR A 20 23.09 -0.95 7.83
CA THR A 20 23.93 -1.40 6.69
C THR A 20 23.11 -1.61 5.43
N TYR A 21 21.81 -1.87 5.58
CA TYR A 21 20.87 -2.04 4.47
C TYR A 21 20.52 -0.70 3.79
N THR A 22 20.04 -0.79 2.59
CA THR A 22 19.81 0.34 1.70
C THR A 22 18.35 0.41 1.23
N ALA A 23 18.02 1.49 0.53
CA ALA A 23 16.74 1.61 -0.16
C ALA A 23 16.55 0.58 -1.28
N ASP A 24 17.64 0.13 -1.92
CA ASP A 24 17.58 -0.93 -2.93
C ASP A 24 17.23 -2.28 -2.29
N ASP A 25 17.68 -2.56 -1.06
CA ASP A 25 17.29 -3.77 -0.31
C ASP A 25 15.78 -3.77 -0.03
N TYR A 26 15.22 -2.64 0.39
CA TYR A 26 13.78 -2.50 0.55
C TYR A 26 13.02 -2.80 -0.75
N ILE A 27 13.37 -2.13 -1.84
CA ILE A 27 12.71 -2.33 -3.15
C ILE A 27 12.84 -3.77 -3.64
N ASN A 28 14.01 -4.38 -3.49
CA ASN A 28 14.25 -5.75 -3.88
C ASN A 28 13.44 -6.74 -3.04
N GLY A 29 13.33 -6.51 -1.73
CA GLY A 29 12.49 -7.32 -0.84
C GLY A 29 11.01 -7.23 -1.21
N ILE A 30 10.49 -6.03 -1.50
CA ILE A 30 9.11 -5.86 -1.99
C ILE A 30 8.89 -6.57 -3.34
N CYS A 31 9.84 -6.51 -4.28
CA CYS A 31 9.76 -7.25 -5.54
C CYS A 31 9.70 -8.77 -5.31
N SER A 32 10.50 -9.28 -4.37
CA SER A 32 10.53 -10.71 -4.02
C SER A 32 9.25 -11.15 -3.32
N PHE A 33 8.77 -10.38 -2.32
CA PHE A 33 7.51 -10.62 -1.64
C PHE A 33 6.32 -10.67 -2.62
N LEU A 34 6.18 -9.70 -3.49
CA LEU A 34 5.12 -9.64 -4.50
C LEU A 34 5.35 -10.61 -5.67
N GLN A 35 6.44 -11.38 -5.68
CA GLN A 35 6.79 -12.30 -6.77
C GLN A 35 6.79 -11.63 -8.15
N ILE A 36 7.18 -10.36 -8.22
CA ILE A 36 7.34 -9.62 -9.47
C ILE A 36 8.65 -10.04 -10.13
N LYS A 37 9.72 -10.07 -9.32
CA LYS A 37 11.04 -10.52 -9.71
C LYS A 37 11.80 -10.95 -8.47
N GLU A 38 12.34 -12.15 -8.49
CA GLU A 38 13.23 -12.61 -7.44
C GLU A 38 14.53 -11.78 -7.44
N ARG A 39 14.91 -11.26 -6.28
CA ARG A 39 16.07 -10.41 -6.08
C ARG A 39 16.71 -10.68 -4.73
N THR A 40 18.04 -10.58 -4.69
CA THR A 40 18.79 -10.60 -3.42
C THR A 40 18.61 -9.25 -2.71
N PHE A 41 18.40 -9.28 -1.40
CA PHE A 41 18.27 -8.10 -0.53
C PHE A 41 18.73 -8.44 0.90
N ASP A 42 19.06 -7.42 1.69
CA ASP A 42 19.29 -7.57 3.12
C ASP A 42 17.93 -7.53 3.86
N PRO A 43 17.47 -8.63 4.49
CA PRO A 43 16.19 -8.67 5.17
C PRO A 43 16.13 -7.76 6.41
N CYS A 44 17.27 -7.32 6.95
CA CYS A 44 17.32 -6.43 8.11
C CYS A 44 16.52 -5.13 7.90
N VAL A 45 16.33 -4.68 6.66
CA VAL A 45 15.49 -3.51 6.34
C VAL A 45 14.02 -3.69 6.79
N PHE A 46 13.53 -4.93 6.86
CA PHE A 46 12.18 -5.29 7.31
C PHE A 46 12.13 -5.71 8.78
N GLN A 47 13.27 -5.88 9.43
CA GLN A 47 13.38 -6.48 10.77
C GLN A 47 13.75 -5.44 11.86
N ASN A 48 14.02 -4.20 11.50
CA ASN A 48 14.35 -3.15 12.45
C ASN A 48 13.15 -2.86 13.39
N PRO A 49 13.26 -3.09 14.71
CA PRO A 49 12.15 -2.93 15.64
C PRO A 49 11.94 -1.47 16.09
N SER A 50 12.75 -0.54 15.63
CA SER A 50 12.66 0.86 16.03
C SER A 50 11.36 1.49 15.52
N GLU A 51 10.67 2.25 16.35
CA GLU A 51 9.50 3.04 15.97
C GLU A 51 9.81 4.04 14.84
N ASN A 52 11.08 4.46 14.75
CA ASN A 52 11.56 5.35 13.70
C ASN A 52 12.18 4.61 12.50
N ALA A 53 12.10 3.26 12.46
CA ALA A 53 12.54 2.51 11.29
C ALA A 53 11.74 2.91 10.05
N TYR A 54 12.41 2.87 8.90
CA TYR A 54 11.76 3.16 7.62
C TYR A 54 10.54 2.27 7.39
N PHE A 55 10.63 0.97 7.68
CA PHE A 55 9.54 0.01 7.47
C PHE A 55 9.01 -0.56 8.80
N GLY A 56 7.69 -0.82 8.85
CA GLY A 56 7.06 -1.56 9.93
C GLY A 56 5.73 -2.18 9.52
N VAL A 57 5.35 -3.26 10.21
CA VAL A 57 4.04 -3.90 10.09
C VAL A 57 3.21 -3.55 11.31
N VAL A 58 1.95 -3.25 11.10
CA VAL A 58 0.95 -2.95 12.14
C VAL A 58 -0.19 -3.95 12.09
N ASP A 59 -1.03 -3.97 13.13
CA ASP A 59 -2.07 -4.98 13.29
C ASP A 59 -3.49 -4.48 12.96
N SER A 60 -3.62 -3.18 12.61
CA SER A 60 -4.92 -2.57 12.30
C SER A 60 -4.80 -1.38 11.34
N ILE A 61 -5.95 -0.96 10.79
CA ILE A 61 -6.01 0.25 9.93
C ILE A 61 -5.89 1.50 10.79
N HIS A 62 -6.47 1.52 11.99
CA HIS A 62 -6.33 2.70 12.85
C HIS A 62 -4.87 2.96 13.23
N GLU A 63 -4.05 1.93 13.48
CA GLU A 63 -2.61 2.12 13.71
C GLU A 63 -1.88 2.73 12.49
N LEU A 64 -2.38 2.52 11.26
CA LEU A 64 -1.85 3.23 10.09
C LEU A 64 -2.19 4.72 10.14
N PHE A 65 -3.42 5.07 10.55
CA PHE A 65 -3.81 6.46 10.71
C PHE A 65 -3.06 7.12 11.86
N ASP A 66 -2.95 6.47 13.00
CA ASP A 66 -2.13 6.96 14.13
C ASP A 66 -0.69 7.25 13.71
N TYR A 67 -0.09 6.32 12.94
CA TYR A 67 1.27 6.52 12.42
C TYR A 67 1.37 7.75 11.51
N VAL A 68 0.50 7.90 10.52
CA VAL A 68 0.60 9.05 9.61
C VAL A 68 0.27 10.37 10.29
N ASP A 69 -0.61 10.37 11.29
CA ASP A 69 -0.96 11.53 12.11
C ASP A 69 0.20 11.94 13.00
N GLU A 70 0.82 10.99 13.69
CA GLU A 70 2.02 11.23 14.46
C GLU A 70 3.14 11.85 13.60
N ARG A 71 3.39 11.28 12.41
CA ARG A 71 4.40 11.82 11.48
C ARG A 71 4.06 13.23 11.02
N ARG A 72 2.79 13.55 10.79
CA ARG A 72 2.30 14.88 10.43
C ARG A 72 2.50 15.89 11.57
N GLN A 73 2.29 15.47 12.81
CA GLN A 73 2.55 16.31 13.98
C GLN A 73 4.03 16.65 14.13
N TYR A 74 4.93 15.66 14.00
CA TYR A 74 6.38 15.89 14.08
C TYR A 74 6.95 16.60 12.84
N HIS A 75 6.32 16.45 11.69
CA HIS A 75 6.75 17.01 10.40
C HIS A 75 5.60 17.73 9.70
N PRO A 76 5.20 18.96 10.12
CA PRO A 76 3.99 19.63 9.63
C PRO A 76 3.94 19.94 8.13
N LYS A 77 5.07 19.80 7.42
CA LYS A 77 5.16 19.95 5.96
C LYS A 77 5.16 18.62 5.21
N ALA A 78 5.21 17.51 5.94
CA ALA A 78 5.25 16.20 5.33
C ALA A 78 3.88 15.82 4.76
N GLN A 79 3.90 15.19 3.59
CA GLN A 79 2.71 14.60 2.99
C GLN A 79 2.54 13.17 3.51
N CYS A 80 1.52 12.98 4.35
CA CYS A 80 1.26 11.71 5.04
C CYS A 80 -0.14 11.20 4.68
N ARG A 81 -0.28 9.96 4.18
CA ARG A 81 -1.58 9.39 3.79
C ARG A 81 -1.63 7.88 4.03
N VAL A 82 -2.85 7.39 4.27
CA VAL A 82 -3.15 5.96 4.22
C VAL A 82 -3.65 5.61 2.81
N LEU A 83 -3.15 4.52 2.26
CA LEU A 83 -3.41 4.06 0.90
C LEU A 83 -3.88 2.61 0.88
N ALA A 84 -4.69 2.24 -0.12
CA ALA A 84 -5.07 0.85 -0.36
C ALA A 84 -5.24 0.54 -1.86
N GLY A 85 -5.20 -0.76 -2.21
CA GLY A 85 -5.68 -1.27 -3.51
C GLY A 85 -7.20 -1.22 -3.60
N TYR A 86 -7.75 -1.36 -4.81
CA TYR A 86 -9.21 -1.33 -5.05
C TYR A 86 -9.91 -2.63 -4.61
N ALA A 87 -9.77 -2.96 -3.34
CA ALA A 87 -10.30 -4.19 -2.75
C ALA A 87 -11.72 -4.06 -2.20
N ARG A 88 -12.33 -2.88 -2.32
CA ARG A 88 -13.69 -2.59 -1.80
C ARG A 88 -14.47 -1.71 -2.78
N PRO A 89 -15.80 -1.89 -2.85
CA PRO A 89 -16.66 -0.95 -3.57
C PRO A 89 -16.57 0.45 -2.95
N TRP A 90 -16.80 1.47 -3.74
CA TRP A 90 -16.95 2.84 -3.26
C TRP A 90 -18.38 3.13 -2.82
N GLY A 91 -18.79 2.49 -1.72
CA GLY A 91 -20.13 2.60 -1.17
C GLY A 91 -20.48 4.01 -0.74
N SER A 92 -19.51 4.75 -0.18
CA SER A 92 -19.69 6.12 0.29
C SER A 92 -19.97 7.14 -0.84
N HIS A 93 -19.69 6.80 -2.09
CA HIS A 93 -20.02 7.63 -3.26
C HIS A 93 -21.46 7.47 -3.76
N TYR A 94 -22.18 6.46 -3.28
CA TYR A 94 -23.58 6.29 -3.63
C TYR A 94 -24.50 7.03 -2.64
N GLN A 95 -25.69 7.43 -3.10
CA GLN A 95 -26.69 8.06 -2.24
C GLN A 95 -27.38 7.01 -1.37
N PRO A 96 -27.87 7.38 -0.16
CA PRO A 96 -28.70 6.51 0.66
C PRO A 96 -29.88 5.94 -0.15
N GLY A 97 -30.13 4.63 -0.02
CA GLY A 97 -31.11 3.90 -0.80
C GLY A 97 -30.58 3.22 -2.06
N HIS A 98 -29.39 3.52 -2.51
CA HIS A 98 -28.74 2.75 -3.57
C HIS A 98 -28.25 1.41 -3.02
N LYS A 99 -28.35 0.34 -3.84
CA LYS A 99 -27.99 -1.05 -3.43
C LYS A 99 -26.53 -1.23 -3.00
N HIS A 100 -25.65 -0.34 -3.41
CA HIS A 100 -24.23 -0.36 -3.06
C HIS A 100 -23.85 0.74 -2.07
N TYR A 101 -24.82 1.49 -1.53
CA TYR A 101 -24.55 2.53 -0.55
C TYR A 101 -23.92 1.93 0.72
N ALA A 102 -22.88 2.58 1.18
CA ALA A 102 -22.30 2.41 2.50
C ALA A 102 -21.92 3.80 3.02
N GLU A 103 -22.16 4.07 4.29
CA GLU A 103 -21.76 5.34 4.91
C GLU A 103 -20.23 5.47 4.97
N PHE A 104 -19.56 4.36 5.24
CA PHE A 104 -18.10 4.22 5.26
C PHE A 104 -17.68 3.03 4.41
N ASP A 105 -16.53 3.12 3.75
CA ASP A 105 -15.97 2.04 2.91
C ASP A 105 -15.08 1.10 3.73
N TRP A 106 -14.53 1.61 4.83
CA TRP A 106 -13.63 0.91 5.73
C TRP A 106 -14.13 1.05 7.17
N ALA A 107 -14.20 -0.04 7.91
CA ALA A 107 -14.59 -0.04 9.31
C ALA A 107 -13.87 -1.18 10.05
N GLU A 108 -13.32 -0.87 11.21
CA GLU A 108 -12.81 -1.84 12.18
C GLU A 108 -13.80 -1.99 13.35
N ASP A 109 -14.35 -0.87 13.82
CA ASP A 109 -15.37 -0.80 14.88
C ASP A 109 -16.27 0.43 14.70
N GLU A 110 -17.01 0.85 15.73
CA GLU A 110 -17.91 2.00 15.68
C GLU A 110 -17.19 3.35 15.62
N GLU A 111 -15.97 3.44 16.13
CA GLU A 111 -15.19 4.66 16.20
C GLU A 111 -14.18 4.77 15.03
N HIS A 112 -13.67 3.64 14.56
CA HIS A 112 -12.63 3.56 13.53
C HIS A 112 -13.24 3.21 12.17
N ARG A 113 -13.64 4.25 11.45
CA ARG A 113 -14.32 4.14 10.14
C ARG A 113 -13.82 5.22 9.18
N TRP A 114 -13.55 4.83 7.93
CA TRP A 114 -13.00 5.72 6.92
C TRP A 114 -13.73 5.59 5.59
N LYS A 115 -13.58 6.61 4.75
CA LYS A 115 -14.07 6.62 3.37
C LYS A 115 -12.91 6.52 2.40
N TRP A 116 -13.22 6.11 1.17
CA TRP A 116 -12.31 6.31 0.05
C TRP A 116 -12.12 7.79 -0.25
N ASN A 117 -10.99 8.11 -0.91
CA ASN A 117 -10.75 9.43 -1.46
C ASN A 117 -11.96 9.91 -2.29
N HIS A 118 -12.48 11.09 -1.97
CA HIS A 118 -13.68 11.62 -2.62
C HIS A 118 -13.44 12.08 -4.05
N THR A 119 -12.20 12.27 -4.47
CA THR A 119 -11.79 12.61 -5.84
C THR A 119 -10.43 12.01 -6.16
N HIS A 120 -10.11 11.87 -7.45
CA HIS A 120 -8.77 11.53 -7.92
C HIS A 120 -7.93 12.76 -8.27
N GLU A 121 -8.58 13.91 -8.51
CA GLU A 121 -7.90 15.13 -8.94
C GLU A 121 -7.43 15.94 -7.74
N ASN A 122 -6.13 16.16 -7.64
CA ASN A 122 -5.50 16.96 -6.58
C ASN A 122 -5.91 16.55 -5.15
N TRP A 123 -6.33 15.30 -4.96
CA TRP A 123 -6.85 14.80 -3.70
C TRP A 123 -5.99 15.18 -2.50
N ILE A 124 -4.68 15.00 -2.61
CA ILE A 124 -3.74 15.24 -1.50
C ILE A 124 -3.73 16.69 -1.00
N ALA A 125 -4.13 17.65 -1.84
CA ALA A 125 -4.16 19.07 -1.50
C ALA A 125 -5.53 19.52 -0.93
N LEU A 126 -6.52 18.65 -0.89
CA LEU A 126 -7.87 18.99 -0.44
C LEU A 126 -8.00 18.80 1.07
N PRO A 127 -8.68 19.72 1.77
CA PRO A 127 -8.97 19.57 3.19
C PRO A 127 -9.78 18.29 3.47
N GLY A 128 -9.44 17.56 4.53
CA GLY A 128 -10.08 16.31 4.91
C GLY A 128 -9.55 15.07 4.18
N SER A 129 -8.69 15.23 3.17
CA SER A 129 -8.06 14.10 2.48
C SER A 129 -7.12 13.29 3.37
N GLU A 130 -6.70 13.85 4.48
CA GLU A 130 -5.91 13.19 5.51
C GLU A 130 -6.64 12.10 6.28
N ASP A 131 -7.98 12.19 6.33
CA ASP A 131 -8.86 11.24 7.03
C ASP A 131 -9.48 10.22 6.07
N GLU A 132 -9.03 10.18 4.83
CA GLU A 132 -9.50 9.28 3.79
C GLU A 132 -8.45 8.23 3.43
N VAL A 133 -8.91 7.08 2.93
CA VAL A 133 -8.04 6.07 2.32
C VAL A 133 -7.84 6.39 0.85
N GLY A 134 -6.61 6.67 0.44
CA GLY A 134 -6.27 6.98 -0.94
C GLY A 134 -6.15 5.72 -1.81
N SER A 135 -6.71 5.81 -3.01
CA SER A 135 -6.56 4.76 -4.02
C SER A 135 -5.33 4.99 -4.91
N ILE A 136 -4.96 3.98 -5.69
CA ILE A 136 -3.85 4.07 -6.66
C ILE A 136 -4.03 5.24 -7.64
N HIS A 137 -5.27 5.57 -8.03
CA HIS A 137 -5.53 6.66 -8.97
C HIS A 137 -5.41 8.05 -8.33
N ALA A 138 -5.69 8.17 -7.03
CA ALA A 138 -5.57 9.43 -6.30
C ALA A 138 -4.11 9.88 -6.10
N ILE A 139 -3.16 8.95 -6.21
CA ILE A 139 -1.73 9.21 -5.95
C ILE A 139 -0.85 9.19 -7.21
N GLN A 140 -1.45 9.19 -8.40
CA GLN A 140 -0.66 9.26 -9.64
C GLN A 140 0.11 10.58 -9.72
N GLY A 141 1.43 10.47 -9.89
CA GLY A 141 2.31 11.64 -9.97
C GLY A 141 2.62 12.32 -8.63
N VAL A 142 2.14 11.79 -7.51
CA VAL A 142 2.36 12.34 -6.17
C VAL A 142 3.45 11.58 -5.44
N ASP A 143 4.33 12.29 -4.75
CA ASP A 143 5.29 11.74 -3.79
C ASP A 143 4.77 12.01 -2.36
N LEU A 144 4.88 11.01 -1.49
CA LEU A 144 4.47 11.06 -0.09
C LEU A 144 5.69 10.86 0.81
N ASP A 145 5.74 11.56 1.93
CA ASP A 145 6.84 11.39 2.89
C ASP A 145 6.64 10.14 3.74
N TYR A 146 5.46 9.99 4.34
CA TYR A 146 5.11 8.86 5.19
C TYR A 146 3.79 8.24 4.74
N VAL A 147 3.75 6.92 4.68
CA VAL A 147 2.61 6.19 4.10
C VAL A 147 2.20 5.01 4.98
N GLY A 148 0.91 4.92 5.26
CA GLY A 148 0.26 3.68 5.67
C GLY A 148 -0.26 2.93 4.44
N VAL A 149 -0.04 1.64 4.31
CA VAL A 149 -0.58 0.83 3.21
C VAL A 149 -1.41 -0.32 3.76
N VAL A 150 -2.67 -0.36 3.37
CA VAL A 150 -3.52 -1.53 3.57
C VAL A 150 -3.33 -2.46 2.38
N ILE A 151 -2.76 -3.66 2.61
CA ILE A 151 -2.81 -4.75 1.63
C ILE A 151 -4.07 -5.54 1.94
N ALA A 152 -5.09 -5.31 1.13
CA ALA A 152 -6.43 -5.79 1.39
C ALA A 152 -6.69 -7.18 0.75
N LYS A 153 -7.93 -7.66 0.87
CA LYS A 153 -8.32 -9.02 0.47
C LYS A 153 -8.38 -9.28 -1.05
N ASP A 154 -7.99 -8.31 -1.87
CA ASP A 154 -7.83 -8.48 -3.32
C ASP A 154 -6.52 -9.20 -3.71
N LEU A 155 -5.63 -9.41 -2.74
CA LEU A 155 -4.38 -10.16 -2.89
C LEU A 155 -4.22 -11.19 -1.76
N THR A 156 -3.83 -12.42 -2.08
CA THR A 156 -3.61 -13.51 -1.12
C THR A 156 -2.39 -14.34 -1.50
N CYS A 157 -1.94 -15.23 -0.60
CA CYS A 157 -0.95 -16.25 -0.90
C CYS A 157 -1.56 -17.65 -0.78
N GLN A 158 -1.57 -18.42 -1.86
CA GLN A 158 -2.08 -19.78 -1.90
C GLN A 158 -1.01 -20.73 -2.45
N GLY A 159 -0.63 -21.74 -1.67
CA GLY A 159 0.40 -22.70 -2.06
C GLY A 159 1.74 -22.04 -2.44
N GLY A 160 2.14 -21.02 -1.69
CA GLY A 160 3.37 -20.25 -1.92
C GLY A 160 3.31 -19.30 -3.13
N LYS A 161 2.13 -19.10 -3.74
CA LYS A 161 1.95 -18.20 -4.88
C LYS A 161 1.08 -17.00 -4.52
N VAL A 162 1.61 -15.79 -4.75
CA VAL A 162 0.87 -14.54 -4.58
C VAL A 162 -0.08 -14.32 -5.75
N THR A 163 -1.39 -14.33 -5.47
CA THR A 163 -2.47 -14.28 -6.49
C THR A 163 -3.54 -13.28 -6.11
N ALA A 164 -4.16 -12.68 -7.13
CA ALA A 164 -5.34 -11.84 -6.94
C ALA A 164 -6.58 -12.66 -6.57
N VAL A 165 -7.45 -12.06 -5.76
CA VAL A 165 -8.78 -12.56 -5.45
C VAL A 165 -9.78 -11.75 -6.28
N LYS A 166 -10.22 -12.32 -7.40
CA LYS A 166 -11.01 -11.62 -8.43
C LYS A 166 -12.32 -11.02 -7.89
N GLU A 167 -12.94 -11.70 -6.94
CA GLU A 167 -14.18 -11.28 -6.29
C GLU A 167 -13.99 -9.98 -5.48
N ASN A 168 -12.79 -9.78 -4.94
CA ASN A 168 -12.43 -8.64 -4.13
C ASN A 168 -11.74 -7.52 -4.92
N TYR A 169 -11.73 -7.57 -6.25
CA TYR A 169 -11.16 -6.54 -7.09
C TYR A 169 -12.26 -5.65 -7.67
N PHE A 170 -12.25 -4.36 -7.34
CA PHE A 170 -13.32 -3.39 -7.65
C PHE A 170 -12.86 -2.19 -8.48
N ASP A 171 -11.64 -2.19 -9.01
CA ASP A 171 -11.19 -1.10 -9.90
C ASP A 171 -12.00 -1.09 -11.19
N THR A 172 -12.65 0.03 -11.46
CA THR A 172 -13.43 0.29 -12.69
C THR A 172 -12.86 1.46 -13.50
N ASN A 173 -11.79 2.10 -13.00
CA ASN A 173 -11.21 3.30 -13.59
C ASN A 173 -9.99 2.97 -14.44
N GLY A 174 -10.15 2.97 -15.76
CA GLY A 174 -9.03 2.86 -16.71
C GLY A 174 -8.49 1.45 -16.92
N THR A 175 -9.07 0.45 -16.28
CA THR A 175 -8.79 -0.96 -16.53
C THR A 175 -9.90 -1.61 -17.33
N PRO A 176 -9.58 -2.61 -18.19
CA PRO A 176 -10.60 -3.48 -18.76
C PRO A 176 -11.44 -4.13 -17.64
N PRO A 177 -12.71 -4.48 -17.89
CA PRO A 177 -13.51 -5.21 -16.91
C PRO A 177 -12.75 -6.42 -16.37
N LYS A 178 -12.82 -6.66 -15.07
CA LYS A 178 -12.08 -7.76 -14.42
C LYS A 178 -12.36 -9.14 -15.02
N GLU A 179 -13.52 -9.29 -15.66
CA GLU A 179 -13.94 -10.49 -16.37
C GLU A 179 -13.08 -10.78 -17.62
N SER A 180 -12.49 -9.75 -18.24
CA SER A 180 -11.62 -9.90 -19.41
C SER A 180 -10.20 -10.38 -19.09
N PHE A 181 -9.82 -10.36 -17.79
CA PHE A 181 -8.53 -10.88 -17.35
C PHE A 181 -8.59 -12.37 -17.00
N SER A 182 -7.58 -13.12 -17.40
CA SER A 182 -7.23 -14.37 -16.74
C SER A 182 -6.77 -14.09 -15.31
N LEU A 183 -6.84 -15.08 -14.42
CA LEU A 183 -6.36 -14.92 -13.04
C LEU A 183 -4.88 -14.54 -13.00
N SER A 184 -4.07 -15.07 -13.92
CA SER A 184 -2.64 -14.76 -14.01
C SER A 184 -2.38 -13.30 -14.37
N GLU A 185 -3.11 -12.76 -15.35
CA GLU A 185 -3.01 -11.34 -15.76
C GLU A 185 -3.48 -10.41 -14.66
N LEU A 186 -4.63 -10.70 -14.03
CA LEU A 186 -5.13 -9.92 -12.91
C LEU A 186 -4.15 -9.93 -11.74
N SER A 187 -3.57 -11.11 -11.41
CA SER A 187 -2.58 -11.22 -10.34
C SER A 187 -1.31 -10.40 -10.64
N ALA A 188 -0.84 -10.42 -11.88
CA ALA A 188 0.28 -9.58 -12.28
C ALA A 188 -0.06 -8.09 -12.14
N TYR A 189 -1.27 -7.68 -12.50
CA TYR A 189 -1.73 -6.31 -12.42
C TYR A 189 -1.88 -5.84 -10.96
N VAL A 190 -2.57 -6.60 -10.10
CA VAL A 190 -2.76 -6.25 -8.68
C VAL A 190 -1.42 -6.19 -7.94
N ARG A 191 -0.48 -7.10 -8.21
CA ARG A 191 0.88 -7.04 -7.67
C ARG A 191 1.61 -5.74 -8.05
N GLN A 192 1.43 -5.23 -9.27
CA GLN A 192 2.00 -3.95 -9.68
C GLN A 192 1.34 -2.76 -8.96
N ILE A 193 0.03 -2.82 -8.70
CA ILE A 193 -0.64 -1.81 -7.87
C ILE A 193 0.03 -1.74 -6.49
N TYR A 194 0.14 -2.88 -5.80
CA TYR A 194 0.77 -2.90 -4.47
C TYR A 194 2.26 -2.52 -4.51
N TYR A 195 2.99 -2.89 -5.56
CA TYR A 195 4.35 -2.40 -5.74
C TYR A 195 4.40 -0.86 -5.78
N VAL A 196 3.51 -0.24 -6.53
CA VAL A 196 3.43 1.23 -6.58
C VAL A 196 3.07 1.81 -5.22
N LEU A 197 2.06 1.28 -4.52
CA LEU A 197 1.66 1.77 -3.20
C LEU A 197 2.79 1.63 -2.17
N LEU A 198 3.42 0.45 -2.11
CA LEU A 198 4.52 0.14 -1.19
C LEU A 198 5.82 0.93 -1.47
N THR A 199 5.92 1.56 -2.63
CA THR A 199 7.09 2.38 -2.98
C THR A 199 6.80 3.89 -2.99
N ARG A 200 5.65 4.33 -2.42
CA ARG A 200 5.28 5.75 -2.36
C ARG A 200 5.88 6.50 -1.18
N GLY A 201 6.11 5.84 -0.05
CA GLY A 201 6.71 6.47 1.12
C GLY A 201 8.18 6.80 0.89
N MET A 202 8.53 8.09 0.88
CA MET A 202 9.94 8.51 0.74
C MET A 202 10.73 8.28 2.03
N SER A 203 10.15 8.60 3.18
CA SER A 203 10.82 8.66 4.48
C SER A 203 10.37 7.59 5.47
N GLY A 204 9.22 6.95 5.22
CA GLY A 204 8.74 5.85 6.05
C GLY A 204 7.45 5.23 5.57
N ILE A 205 7.25 3.97 5.95
CA ILE A 205 6.07 3.19 5.57
C ILE A 205 5.65 2.24 6.69
N ARG A 206 4.34 2.12 6.89
CA ARG A 206 3.71 1.07 7.71
C ARG A 206 2.74 0.27 6.85
N VAL A 207 2.64 -1.02 7.11
CA VAL A 207 1.83 -1.94 6.31
C VAL A 207 0.91 -2.75 7.22
N TYR A 208 -0.37 -2.79 6.87
CA TYR A 208 -1.36 -3.68 7.45
C TYR A 208 -1.81 -4.70 6.41
N PHE A 209 -1.93 -5.95 6.81
CA PHE A 209 -2.38 -7.06 5.96
C PHE A 209 -3.76 -7.53 6.39
N GLU A 210 -4.76 -7.43 5.53
CA GLU A 210 -6.08 -8.02 5.80
C GLU A 210 -6.12 -9.54 5.59
N ASP A 211 -5.20 -10.09 4.76
CA ASP A 211 -5.12 -11.52 4.49
C ASP A 211 -4.00 -12.17 5.32
N PRO A 212 -4.34 -13.08 6.26
CA PRO A 212 -3.33 -13.72 7.12
C PRO A 212 -2.31 -14.58 6.35
N ALA A 213 -2.74 -15.26 5.28
CA ALA A 213 -1.84 -16.10 4.50
C ALA A 213 -0.81 -15.26 3.72
N LEU A 214 -1.22 -14.07 3.28
CA LEU A 214 -0.30 -13.13 2.64
C LEU A 214 0.67 -12.50 3.66
N LYS A 215 0.19 -12.20 4.89
CA LYS A 215 1.05 -11.75 6.00
C LYS A 215 2.10 -12.80 6.34
N GLU A 216 1.69 -14.08 6.48
CA GLU A 216 2.59 -15.19 6.75
C GLU A 216 3.66 -15.31 5.65
N HIS A 217 3.25 -15.33 4.39
CA HIS A 217 4.18 -15.36 3.26
C HIS A 217 5.17 -14.17 3.28
N PHE A 218 4.69 -12.95 3.61
CA PHE A 218 5.57 -11.80 3.76
C PHE A 218 6.62 -12.05 4.86
N MET A 219 6.19 -12.53 6.03
CA MET A 219 7.08 -12.80 7.16
C MET A 219 8.14 -13.87 6.82
N GLU A 220 7.76 -14.93 6.08
CA GLU A 220 8.71 -15.93 5.56
C GLU A 220 9.74 -15.31 4.63
N VAL A 221 9.32 -14.51 3.66
CA VAL A 221 10.21 -13.87 2.67
C VAL A 221 11.23 -12.94 3.35
N VAL A 222 10.82 -12.20 4.39
CA VAL A 222 11.69 -11.26 5.10
C VAL A 222 12.41 -11.89 6.30
N GLY A 223 12.26 -13.20 6.52
CA GLY A 223 12.95 -13.93 7.59
C GLY A 223 12.51 -13.55 9.00
N ARG A 224 11.26 -13.12 9.18
CA ARG A 224 10.60 -12.95 10.47
C ARG A 224 9.78 -14.20 10.75
N THR A 225 10.37 -15.20 11.40
CA THR A 225 9.67 -16.40 11.92
C THR A 225 9.21 -16.19 13.35
#